data_e616f20c21a8342648aa80fe7e34529e
#
_entry.id   e616f20c21a8342648aa80fe7e34529e
#
_cell.length_a   1.000
_cell.length_b   1.000
_cell.length_c   1.000
_cell.angle_alpha   90.00
_cell.angle_beta   90.00
_cell.angle_gamma   90.00
#
_symmetry.space_group_name_H-M   'P 1'
#
loop_
_entity.id
_entity.type
_entity.pdbx_description
1 polymer ?
#
loop_
_entity_poly.entity_id
_entity_poly.type
_entity_poly.pdbx_seq_one_letter_code
_entity_poly.pdbx_strand_id
1 'polypeptide(L)'
;MRFIQLASAVMIASAFSATPALAQESATLKKIRDTGTITLGHRESSIPFSYYDDKQQVIGYSHELMLKAVEGIKNELKMSKIDTKLMPVTSANRITLVQNGTVDIECGSTTNNTERQKQVGFSTTIFVIGTKLMAKKDAGIKDFADLAGKNVVTTAGTTSERLLRKMNEEKKMGMSIISAKDHGESFLTLETGRAVAFMMDDALLYGEIAKAKKASDWIVVGTAQSKEAYGCMLRKDDPAFKKVVDTALTKAMTSGEADKIYAKWFMNPIPPKGLNLAMPLSDDMKALYKAPNDKAFE
;
A
#
# COMPACT_ATOMS: atom_id res chain seq x y z
N MET A 1 79.31 39.04 -11.53
CA MET A 1 77.92 39.62 -11.43
C MET A 1 76.93 38.51 -11.66
N ARG A 2 76.29 38.02 -10.61
CA ARG A 2 75.24 36.97 -10.69
C ARG A 2 73.88 37.63 -10.46
N PHE A 3 73.02 37.57 -11.45
CA PHE A 3 71.64 38.03 -11.34
C PHE A 3 70.77 36.90 -10.76
N ILE A 4 70.17 37.14 -9.63
CA ILE A 4 69.18 36.27 -8.99
C ILE A 4 67.79 36.74 -9.48
N GLN A 5 67.10 35.92 -10.24
CA GLN A 5 65.69 36.15 -10.58
C GLN A 5 64.80 35.52 -9.50
N LEU A 6 64.05 36.37 -8.80
CA LEU A 6 62.93 35.95 -7.91
C LEU A 6 61.69 35.65 -8.77
N ALA A 7 61.27 34.41 -8.77
CA ALA A 7 60.00 34.01 -9.34
C ALA A 7 58.92 34.09 -8.26
N SER A 8 58.02 35.05 -8.38
CA SER A 8 56.85 35.17 -7.53
C SER A 8 55.74 34.19 -7.99
N ALA A 9 55.50 33.16 -7.22
CA ALA A 9 54.34 32.24 -7.43
C ALA A 9 53.08 32.89 -6.90
N VAL A 10 52.15 33.24 -7.79
CA VAL A 10 50.79 33.71 -7.43
C VAL A 10 49.94 32.45 -7.26
N MET A 11 49.58 32.15 -6.00
CA MET A 11 48.58 31.14 -5.69
C MET A 11 47.16 31.71 -5.92
N ILE A 12 46.48 31.26 -6.97
CA ILE A 12 45.06 31.56 -7.19
C ILE A 12 44.26 30.59 -6.32
N ALA A 13 43.74 31.10 -5.19
CA ALA A 13 42.79 30.36 -4.38
C ALA A 13 41.42 30.33 -5.09
N SER A 14 41.09 29.22 -5.72
CA SER A 14 39.77 28.99 -6.30
C SER A 14 38.77 28.76 -5.15
N ALA A 15 38.03 29.77 -4.78
CA ALA A 15 36.89 29.67 -3.88
C ALA A 15 35.77 28.89 -4.60
N PHE A 16 35.61 27.63 -4.26
CA PHE A 16 34.43 26.83 -4.64
C PHE A 16 33.22 27.46 -3.91
N SER A 17 32.47 28.31 -4.59
CA SER A 17 31.16 28.75 -4.15
C SER A 17 30.22 27.55 -4.24
N ALA A 18 30.00 26.84 -3.12
CA ALA A 18 28.92 25.88 -2.98
C ALA A 18 27.61 26.68 -3.08
N THR A 19 27.02 26.73 -4.27
CA THR A 19 25.64 27.17 -4.44
C THR A 19 24.75 26.24 -3.61
N PRO A 20 23.95 26.75 -2.65
CA PRO A 20 22.98 25.90 -1.98
C PRO A 20 22.06 25.33 -3.07
N ALA A 21 22.01 24.01 -3.18
CA ALA A 21 21.01 23.34 -4.00
C ALA A 21 19.63 23.83 -3.50
N LEU A 22 18.99 24.69 -4.28
CA LEU A 22 17.61 25.08 -4.02
C LEU A 22 16.82 23.78 -3.96
N ALA A 23 16.32 23.43 -2.78
CA ALA A 23 15.45 22.29 -2.62
C ALA A 23 14.29 22.47 -3.62
N GLN A 24 14.20 21.60 -4.59
CA GLN A 24 13.17 21.66 -5.64
C GLN A 24 11.82 21.68 -4.95
N GLU A 25 11.03 22.73 -5.16
CA GLU A 25 9.70 22.85 -4.57
C GLU A 25 8.85 21.67 -5.02
N SER A 26 8.19 21.00 -4.08
CA SER A 26 7.29 19.88 -4.39
C SER A 26 6.16 20.33 -5.31
N ALA A 27 6.09 19.74 -6.49
CA ALA A 27 5.02 20.03 -7.44
C ALA A 27 3.64 19.65 -6.87
N THR A 28 3.57 18.60 -6.05
CA THR A 28 2.32 18.18 -5.39
C THR A 28 1.90 19.18 -4.31
N LEU A 29 2.82 19.58 -3.42
CA LEU A 29 2.52 20.57 -2.38
C LEU A 29 2.13 21.91 -2.98
N LYS A 30 2.83 22.33 -4.04
CA LYS A 30 2.48 23.58 -4.77
C LYS A 30 1.07 23.49 -5.35
N LYS A 31 0.73 22.39 -6.06
CA LYS A 31 -0.62 22.16 -6.59
C LYS A 31 -1.67 22.27 -5.48
N ILE A 32 -1.46 21.58 -4.34
CA ILE A 32 -2.41 21.57 -3.23
C ILE A 32 -2.59 22.97 -2.65
N ARG A 33 -1.51 23.71 -2.47
CA ARG A 33 -1.55 25.09 -1.99
C ARG A 33 -2.33 26.02 -2.93
N ASP A 34 -2.07 25.90 -4.23
CA ASP A 34 -2.66 26.77 -5.25
C ASP A 34 -4.15 26.46 -5.48
N THR A 35 -4.56 25.20 -5.37
CA THR A 35 -5.94 24.77 -5.64
C THR A 35 -6.80 24.54 -4.40
N GLY A 36 -6.19 24.46 -3.22
CA GLY A 36 -6.88 24.09 -1.99
C GLY A 36 -7.35 22.64 -1.94
N THR A 37 -6.95 21.78 -2.89
CA THR A 37 -7.50 20.44 -3.07
C THR A 37 -6.42 19.37 -3.20
N ILE A 38 -6.63 18.23 -2.54
CA ILE A 38 -5.85 16.99 -2.71
C ILE A 38 -6.73 15.86 -3.24
N THR A 39 -6.21 15.10 -4.22
CA THR A 39 -6.92 13.93 -4.75
C THR A 39 -6.39 12.65 -4.11
N LEU A 40 -7.29 11.93 -3.41
CA LEU A 40 -7.01 10.71 -2.67
C LEU A 40 -7.47 9.49 -3.47
N GLY A 41 -6.53 8.63 -3.88
CA GLY A 41 -6.85 7.33 -4.44
C GLY A 41 -7.33 6.38 -3.35
N HIS A 42 -8.48 5.73 -3.58
CA HIS A 42 -9.05 4.77 -2.63
C HIS A 42 -9.51 3.50 -3.33
N ARG A 43 -9.66 2.43 -2.56
CA ARG A 43 -10.19 1.15 -3.03
C ARG A 43 -11.68 1.05 -2.71
N GLU A 44 -12.38 0.19 -3.46
CA GLU A 44 -13.81 -0.04 -3.29
C GLU A 44 -14.11 -1.28 -2.44
N SER A 45 -13.16 -2.25 -2.41
CA SER A 45 -13.37 -3.56 -1.77
C SER A 45 -12.13 -4.14 -1.09
N SER A 46 -11.17 -3.32 -0.63
CA SER A 46 -9.99 -3.78 0.10
C SER A 46 -10.22 -3.73 1.62
N ILE A 47 -11.12 -4.60 2.13
CA ILE A 47 -11.44 -4.69 3.56
C ILE A 47 -10.27 -5.34 4.31
N PRO A 48 -9.83 -4.79 5.44
CA PRO A 48 -10.31 -3.60 6.16
C PRO A 48 -9.51 -2.30 5.85
N PHE A 49 -8.74 -2.25 4.75
CA PHE A 49 -7.79 -1.18 4.47
C PHE A 49 -8.42 0.07 3.84
N SER A 50 -9.17 -0.11 2.75
CA SER A 50 -9.88 0.95 2.03
C SER A 50 -11.05 0.35 1.26
N TYR A 51 -12.28 0.74 1.61
CA TYR A 51 -13.47 0.17 1.02
C TYR A 51 -14.70 1.04 1.28
N TYR A 52 -15.81 0.76 0.63
CA TYR A 52 -17.08 1.43 0.89
C TYR A 52 -17.86 0.77 2.02
N ASP A 53 -18.38 1.59 2.94
CA ASP A 53 -19.39 1.17 3.89
C ASP A 53 -20.80 1.09 3.23
N ASP A 54 -21.82 0.76 4.05
CA ASP A 54 -23.21 0.68 3.58
C ASP A 54 -23.79 2.03 3.13
N LYS A 55 -23.14 3.14 3.51
CA LYS A 55 -23.52 4.51 3.12
C LYS A 55 -22.68 5.02 1.93
N GLN A 56 -21.93 4.16 1.27
CA GLN A 56 -21.01 4.50 0.18
C GLN A 56 -19.92 5.50 0.60
N GLN A 57 -19.56 5.50 1.89
CA GLN A 57 -18.44 6.29 2.38
C GLN A 57 -17.17 5.44 2.34
N VAL A 58 -16.07 6.07 1.94
CA VAL A 58 -14.76 5.40 1.96
C VAL A 58 -14.25 5.36 3.40
N ILE A 59 -14.00 4.15 3.86
CA ILE A 59 -13.51 3.86 5.21
C ILE A 59 -12.37 2.85 5.17
N GLY A 60 -11.72 2.64 6.30
CA GLY A 60 -10.70 1.59 6.47
C GLY A 60 -9.42 2.09 7.12
N TYR A 61 -8.59 1.14 7.53
CA TYR A 61 -7.33 1.38 8.21
C TYR A 61 -6.37 2.29 7.43
N SER A 62 -6.10 1.94 6.17
CA SER A 62 -5.19 2.73 5.32
C SER A 62 -5.79 4.08 4.96
N HIS A 63 -7.13 4.14 4.81
CA HIS A 63 -7.83 5.40 4.57
C HIS A 63 -7.69 6.36 5.75
N GLU A 64 -7.82 5.89 6.99
CA GLU A 64 -7.61 6.73 8.17
C GLU A 64 -6.17 7.23 8.28
N LEU A 65 -5.18 6.37 7.99
CA LEU A 65 -3.78 6.80 7.96
C LEU A 65 -3.51 7.81 6.83
N MET A 66 -4.17 7.66 5.66
CA MET A 66 -4.09 8.64 4.58
C MET A 66 -4.64 10.01 5.04
N LEU A 67 -5.73 10.04 5.81
CA LEU A 67 -6.26 11.28 6.37
C LEU A 67 -5.28 11.91 7.37
N LYS A 68 -4.48 11.12 8.13
CA LYS A 68 -3.39 11.65 8.97
C LYS A 68 -2.28 12.29 8.11
N ALA A 69 -1.96 11.71 6.97
CA ALA A 69 -1.04 12.33 6.03
C ALA A 69 -1.60 13.68 5.50
N VAL A 70 -2.90 13.75 5.18
CA VAL A 70 -3.57 15.02 4.77
C VAL A 70 -3.49 16.08 5.87
N GLU A 71 -3.70 15.71 7.14
CA GLU A 71 -3.51 16.61 8.29
C GLU A 71 -2.06 17.13 8.35
N GLY A 72 -1.08 16.27 8.15
CA GLY A 72 0.34 16.65 8.06
C GLY A 72 0.63 17.62 6.94
N ILE A 73 0.08 17.38 5.74
CA ILE A 73 0.21 18.26 4.57
C ILE A 73 -0.43 19.63 4.85
N LYS A 74 -1.62 19.65 5.45
CA LYS A 74 -2.30 20.89 5.84
C LYS A 74 -1.45 21.74 6.78
N ASN A 75 -0.82 21.11 7.77
CA ASN A 75 0.04 21.79 8.74
C ASN A 75 1.33 22.32 8.09
N GLU A 76 1.97 21.53 7.21
CA GLU A 76 3.15 21.93 6.45
C GLU A 76 2.88 23.16 5.59
N LEU A 77 1.74 23.16 4.90
CA LEU A 77 1.32 24.27 4.03
C LEU A 77 0.71 25.46 4.81
N LYS A 78 0.55 25.34 6.14
CA LYS A 78 -0.10 26.33 7.01
C LYS A 78 -1.48 26.76 6.51
N MET A 79 -2.22 25.79 5.94
CA MET A 79 -3.57 26.01 5.43
C MET A 79 -4.60 25.73 6.55
N SER A 80 -5.67 26.51 6.59
CA SER A 80 -6.80 26.25 7.50
C SER A 80 -7.64 25.07 7.08
N LYS A 81 -7.69 24.80 5.74
CA LYS A 81 -8.49 23.73 5.13
C LYS A 81 -7.80 23.22 3.87
N ILE A 82 -7.95 21.91 3.61
CA ILE A 82 -7.68 21.27 2.32
C ILE A 82 -8.93 20.45 1.98
N ASP A 83 -9.51 20.65 0.81
CA ASP A 83 -10.61 19.84 0.30
C ASP A 83 -10.08 18.53 -0.26
N THR A 84 -10.72 17.41 0.10
CA THR A 84 -10.35 16.08 -0.38
C THR A 84 -11.25 15.66 -1.52
N LYS A 85 -10.66 15.28 -2.66
CA LYS A 85 -11.35 14.66 -3.78
C LYS A 85 -11.05 13.17 -3.78
N LEU A 86 -12.07 12.33 -3.67
CA LEU A 86 -11.92 10.88 -3.70
C LEU A 86 -11.92 10.36 -5.14
N MET A 87 -10.98 9.47 -5.47
CA MET A 87 -10.84 8.83 -6.78
C MET A 87 -10.75 7.31 -6.60
N PRO A 88 -11.76 6.53 -7.05
CA PRO A 88 -11.69 5.09 -6.97
C PRO A 88 -10.60 4.53 -7.90
N VAL A 89 -9.80 3.61 -7.38
CA VAL A 89 -8.72 2.95 -8.13
C VAL A 89 -8.76 1.44 -7.95
N THR A 90 -8.29 0.72 -8.96
CA THR A 90 -8.06 -0.73 -8.92
C THR A 90 -6.59 -1.04 -8.72
N SER A 91 -6.26 -2.30 -8.40
CA SER A 91 -4.85 -2.72 -8.35
C SER A 91 -4.14 -2.56 -9.69
N ALA A 92 -4.87 -2.65 -10.80
CA ALA A 92 -4.32 -2.57 -12.15
C ALA A 92 -4.03 -1.13 -12.62
N ASN A 93 -4.84 -0.12 -12.20
CA ASN A 93 -4.72 1.25 -12.73
C ASN A 93 -4.07 2.25 -11.76
N ARG A 94 -3.96 1.96 -10.47
CA ARG A 94 -3.50 2.90 -9.43
C ARG A 94 -2.12 3.47 -9.69
N ILE A 95 -1.16 2.65 -10.19
CA ILE A 95 0.20 3.12 -10.49
C ILE A 95 0.18 4.21 -11.54
N THR A 96 -0.50 3.99 -12.67
CA THR A 96 -0.62 4.98 -13.75
C THR A 96 -1.29 6.27 -13.28
N LEU A 97 -2.34 6.17 -12.45
CA LEU A 97 -3.08 7.34 -11.94
C LEU A 97 -2.24 8.18 -10.95
N VAL A 98 -1.34 7.57 -10.20
CA VAL A 98 -0.37 8.28 -9.34
C VAL A 98 0.75 8.89 -10.19
N GLN A 99 1.31 8.15 -11.15
CA GLN A 99 2.37 8.63 -12.03
C GLN A 99 1.99 9.89 -12.80
N ASN A 100 0.78 9.91 -13.37
CA ASN A 100 0.32 11.02 -14.20
C ASN A 100 -0.29 12.19 -13.37
N GLY A 101 -0.33 12.07 -12.04
CA GLY A 101 -0.83 13.11 -11.13
C GLY A 101 -2.36 13.26 -11.09
N THR A 102 -3.12 12.32 -11.66
CA THR A 102 -4.59 12.23 -11.47
C THR A 102 -4.92 11.98 -10.00
N VAL A 103 -4.09 11.17 -9.33
CA VAL A 103 -4.13 10.90 -7.89
C VAL A 103 -2.85 11.46 -7.26
N ASP A 104 -2.98 12.21 -6.18
CA ASP A 104 -1.84 12.78 -5.46
C ASP A 104 -1.22 11.78 -4.48
N ILE A 105 -2.06 11.02 -3.81
CA ILE A 105 -1.68 9.96 -2.86
C ILE A 105 -2.71 8.83 -2.91
N GLU A 106 -2.24 7.59 -2.89
CA GLU A 106 -3.09 6.39 -2.78
C GLU A 106 -2.64 5.57 -1.57
N CYS A 107 -3.54 5.33 -0.62
CA CYS A 107 -3.32 4.43 0.50
C CYS A 107 -4.44 3.40 0.55
N GLY A 108 -4.14 2.22 0.07
CA GLY A 108 -5.05 1.07 0.12
C GLY A 108 -4.31 -0.16 0.63
N SER A 109 -4.29 -1.20 -0.17
CA SER A 109 -3.52 -2.42 0.01
C SER A 109 -2.43 -2.51 -1.06
N THR A 110 -1.47 -1.61 -1.03
CA THR A 110 -0.44 -1.50 -2.08
C THR A 110 0.92 -1.88 -1.57
N THR A 111 1.39 -3.02 -2.05
CA THR A 111 2.72 -3.54 -1.75
C THR A 111 3.81 -2.66 -2.33
N ASN A 112 4.70 -2.20 -1.47
CA ASN A 112 5.97 -1.59 -1.81
C ASN A 112 6.97 -2.70 -2.19
N ASN A 113 7.42 -2.72 -3.44
CA ASN A 113 8.48 -3.60 -3.91
C ASN A 113 9.39 -2.88 -4.91
N THR A 114 10.56 -3.46 -5.19
CA THR A 114 11.60 -2.86 -6.03
C THR A 114 11.11 -2.55 -7.46
N GLU A 115 10.23 -3.38 -8.04
CA GLU A 115 9.68 -3.13 -9.38
C GLU A 115 8.74 -1.90 -9.41
N ARG A 116 7.88 -1.77 -8.40
CA ARG A 116 6.96 -0.62 -8.30
C ARG A 116 7.69 0.66 -7.94
N GLN A 117 8.78 0.58 -7.15
CA GLN A 117 9.65 1.74 -6.84
C GLN A 117 10.34 2.33 -8.07
N LYS A 118 10.47 1.57 -9.17
CA LYS A 118 10.94 2.13 -10.46
C LYS A 118 9.93 3.11 -11.06
N GLN A 119 8.66 3.00 -10.70
CA GLN A 119 7.55 3.71 -11.31
C GLN A 119 6.94 4.79 -10.41
N VAL A 120 6.81 4.52 -9.10
CA VAL A 120 6.21 5.41 -8.10
C VAL A 120 7.05 5.45 -6.84
N GLY A 121 6.87 6.49 -6.02
CA GLY A 121 7.38 6.55 -4.67
C GLY A 121 6.44 5.85 -3.68
N PHE A 122 6.99 5.40 -2.56
CA PHE A 122 6.24 4.85 -1.45
C PHE A 122 6.54 5.60 -0.16
N SER A 123 5.53 5.77 0.66
CA SER A 123 5.67 6.28 2.01
C SER A 123 6.36 5.27 2.93
N THR A 124 6.61 5.68 4.18
CA THR A 124 6.79 4.77 5.31
C THR A 124 5.74 3.65 5.23
N THR A 125 6.17 2.40 5.46
CA THR A 125 5.30 1.21 5.46
C THR A 125 4.19 1.40 6.51
N ILE A 126 2.97 1.06 6.13
CA ILE A 126 1.79 1.18 7.01
C ILE A 126 1.26 -0.17 7.48
N PHE A 127 1.61 -1.26 6.80
CA PHE A 127 1.18 -2.61 7.17
C PHE A 127 2.16 -3.67 6.65
N VAL A 128 2.26 -4.80 7.36
CA VAL A 128 3.04 -5.98 6.94
C VAL A 128 2.14 -7.20 6.98
N ILE A 129 2.15 -7.98 5.89
CA ILE A 129 1.19 -9.05 5.63
C ILE A 129 1.82 -10.18 4.82
N GLY A 130 1.15 -11.31 4.66
CA GLY A 130 1.59 -12.43 3.82
C GLY A 130 0.48 -12.95 2.91
N THR A 131 0.86 -13.43 1.73
CA THR A 131 -0.07 -13.97 0.73
C THR A 131 -0.44 -15.41 1.02
N LYS A 132 -1.75 -15.72 1.08
CA LYS A 132 -2.32 -17.04 1.39
C LYS A 132 -3.45 -17.40 0.43
N LEU A 133 -4.21 -18.43 0.81
CA LEU A 133 -5.39 -18.91 0.08
C LEU A 133 -6.65 -18.80 0.93
N MET A 134 -7.77 -18.46 0.31
CA MET A 134 -9.10 -18.69 0.84
C MET A 134 -9.80 -19.76 0.04
N ALA A 135 -10.46 -20.71 0.71
CA ALA A 135 -11.25 -21.76 0.10
C ALA A 135 -12.49 -22.07 0.96
N LYS A 136 -13.44 -22.83 0.41
CA LYS A 136 -14.48 -23.46 1.24
C LYS A 136 -13.85 -24.50 2.15
N LYS A 137 -14.36 -24.64 3.38
CA LYS A 137 -13.84 -25.60 4.36
C LYS A 137 -13.88 -27.04 3.88
N ASP A 138 -14.87 -27.39 3.05
CA ASP A 138 -15.09 -28.71 2.48
C ASP A 138 -14.42 -28.92 1.11
N ALA A 139 -13.72 -27.92 0.58
CA ALA A 139 -13.09 -28.00 -0.75
C ALA A 139 -11.83 -28.90 -0.79
N GLY A 140 -11.34 -29.36 0.35
CA GLY A 140 -10.12 -30.19 0.43
C GLY A 140 -8.82 -29.44 0.11
N ILE A 141 -8.85 -28.10 0.04
CA ILE A 141 -7.67 -27.25 -0.19
C ILE A 141 -7.02 -26.95 1.17
N LYS A 142 -5.77 -27.36 1.32
CA LYS A 142 -4.95 -27.13 2.54
C LYS A 142 -3.75 -26.24 2.28
N ASP A 143 -3.13 -26.37 1.10
CA ASP A 143 -1.98 -25.57 0.69
C ASP A 143 -1.92 -25.42 -0.83
N PHE A 144 -0.98 -24.69 -1.35
CA PHE A 144 -0.80 -24.35 -2.76
C PHE A 144 -0.61 -25.59 -3.65
N ALA A 145 -0.04 -26.68 -3.13
CA ALA A 145 0.10 -27.93 -3.88
C ALA A 145 -1.26 -28.52 -4.33
N ASP A 146 -2.31 -28.27 -3.56
CA ASP A 146 -3.66 -28.78 -3.85
C ASP A 146 -4.35 -28.07 -5.02
N LEU A 147 -3.73 -27.00 -5.55
CA LEU A 147 -4.27 -26.20 -6.65
C LEU A 147 -3.97 -26.77 -8.05
N ALA A 148 -3.13 -27.81 -8.15
CA ALA A 148 -2.75 -28.38 -9.43
C ALA A 148 -3.97 -28.81 -10.25
N GLY A 149 -4.03 -28.36 -11.52
CA GLY A 149 -5.12 -28.61 -12.44
C GLY A 149 -6.45 -27.95 -12.14
N LYS A 150 -6.50 -27.01 -11.17
CA LYS A 150 -7.75 -26.37 -10.71
C LYS A 150 -7.89 -24.92 -11.20
N ASN A 151 -9.14 -24.44 -11.13
CA ASN A 151 -9.44 -23.02 -11.34
C ASN A 151 -9.13 -22.24 -10.05
N VAL A 152 -8.27 -21.25 -10.15
CA VAL A 152 -7.86 -20.39 -9.02
C VAL A 152 -8.10 -18.94 -9.40
N VAL A 153 -8.75 -18.18 -8.53
CA VAL A 153 -8.96 -16.75 -8.75
C VAL A 153 -7.95 -15.92 -7.98
N THR A 154 -7.59 -14.79 -8.56
CA THR A 154 -6.82 -13.72 -7.92
C THR A 154 -7.26 -12.37 -8.47
N THR A 155 -6.77 -11.27 -7.91
CA THR A 155 -7.13 -9.92 -8.38
C THR A 155 -6.07 -9.41 -9.36
N ALA A 156 -6.52 -8.90 -10.50
CA ALA A 156 -5.66 -8.35 -11.56
C ALA A 156 -4.77 -7.20 -11.05
N GLY A 157 -3.50 -7.17 -11.48
CA GLY A 157 -2.52 -6.14 -11.15
C GLY A 157 -1.93 -6.23 -9.72
N THR A 158 -2.15 -7.34 -9.02
CA THR A 158 -1.59 -7.58 -7.69
C THR A 158 -0.25 -8.32 -7.76
N THR A 159 0.51 -8.26 -6.67
CA THR A 159 1.70 -9.11 -6.45
C THR A 159 1.29 -10.57 -6.35
N SER A 160 0.14 -10.86 -5.74
CA SER A 160 -0.44 -12.21 -5.63
C SER A 160 -0.72 -12.82 -7.00
N GLU A 161 -1.26 -12.05 -7.97
CA GLU A 161 -1.45 -12.54 -9.34
C GLU A 161 -0.12 -12.93 -9.99
N ARG A 162 0.87 -12.06 -9.88
CA ARG A 162 2.20 -12.32 -10.46
C ARG A 162 2.83 -13.57 -9.83
N LEU A 163 2.74 -13.69 -8.51
CA LEU A 163 3.27 -14.83 -7.77
C LEU A 163 2.56 -16.14 -8.14
N LEU A 164 1.23 -16.12 -8.27
CA LEU A 164 0.44 -17.28 -8.67
C LEU A 164 0.78 -17.76 -10.09
N ARG A 165 0.91 -16.81 -11.04
CA ARG A 165 1.32 -17.14 -12.42
C ARG A 165 2.72 -17.74 -12.48
N LYS A 166 3.67 -17.13 -11.77
CA LYS A 166 5.05 -17.63 -11.66
C LYS A 166 5.06 -19.06 -11.07
N MET A 167 4.35 -19.29 -9.98
CA MET A 167 4.24 -20.60 -9.35
C MET A 167 3.65 -21.64 -10.32
N ASN A 168 2.58 -21.28 -11.06
CA ASN A 168 1.93 -22.16 -12.03
C ASN A 168 2.90 -22.59 -13.13
N GLU A 169 3.69 -21.67 -13.65
CA GLU A 169 4.68 -21.91 -14.71
C GLU A 169 5.87 -22.76 -14.20
N GLU A 170 6.53 -22.30 -13.15
CA GLU A 170 7.75 -22.94 -12.63
C GLU A 170 7.51 -24.34 -12.10
N LYS A 171 6.37 -24.56 -11.42
CA LYS A 171 6.00 -25.87 -10.86
C LYS A 171 5.13 -26.71 -11.80
N LYS A 172 4.83 -26.19 -13.01
CA LYS A 172 4.00 -26.88 -14.03
C LYS A 172 2.66 -27.37 -13.46
N MET A 173 2.00 -26.51 -12.66
CA MET A 173 0.82 -26.91 -11.91
C MET A 173 -0.45 -27.07 -12.76
N GLY A 174 -0.49 -26.54 -13.98
CA GLY A 174 -1.66 -26.64 -14.87
C GLY A 174 -2.91 -25.94 -14.35
N MET A 175 -2.75 -24.93 -13.48
CA MET A 175 -3.86 -24.13 -12.97
C MET A 175 -4.49 -23.26 -14.06
N SER A 176 -5.84 -23.15 -14.06
CA SER A 176 -6.56 -22.11 -14.80
C SER A 176 -6.71 -20.89 -13.89
N ILE A 177 -5.98 -19.81 -14.19
CA ILE A 177 -5.96 -18.61 -13.35
C ILE A 177 -6.98 -17.60 -13.87
N ILE A 178 -7.93 -17.21 -13.00
CA ILE A 178 -8.95 -16.20 -13.24
C ILE A 178 -8.48 -14.90 -12.58
N SER A 179 -8.31 -13.82 -13.36
CA SER A 179 -7.96 -12.51 -12.85
C SER A 179 -9.20 -11.63 -12.80
N ALA A 180 -9.73 -11.37 -11.60
CA ALA A 180 -10.89 -10.51 -11.40
C ALA A 180 -10.48 -9.05 -11.23
N LYS A 181 -11.39 -8.11 -11.45
CA LYS A 181 -11.13 -6.67 -11.42
C LYS A 181 -10.70 -6.16 -10.03
N ASP A 182 -11.36 -6.67 -8.99
CA ASP A 182 -11.11 -6.29 -7.60
C ASP A 182 -11.31 -7.47 -6.63
N HIS A 183 -11.07 -7.26 -5.33
CA HIS A 183 -11.13 -8.35 -4.35
C HIS A 183 -12.55 -8.88 -4.15
N GLY A 184 -13.55 -7.99 -4.23
CA GLY A 184 -14.96 -8.39 -4.12
C GLY A 184 -15.41 -9.27 -5.28
N GLU A 185 -15.00 -8.95 -6.52
CA GLU A 185 -15.26 -9.80 -7.69
C GLU A 185 -14.49 -11.12 -7.62
N SER A 186 -13.26 -11.08 -7.08
CA SER A 186 -12.48 -12.30 -6.85
C SER A 186 -13.20 -13.23 -5.86
N PHE A 187 -13.69 -12.67 -4.75
CA PHE A 187 -14.48 -13.45 -3.79
C PHE A 187 -15.79 -13.97 -4.38
N LEU A 188 -16.52 -13.15 -5.14
CA LEU A 188 -17.74 -13.60 -5.84
C LEU A 188 -17.45 -14.75 -6.80
N THR A 189 -16.33 -14.73 -7.51
CA THR A 189 -15.89 -15.81 -8.39
C THR A 189 -15.66 -17.11 -7.62
N LEU A 190 -15.07 -17.03 -6.43
CA LEU A 190 -14.90 -18.17 -5.53
C LEU A 190 -16.26 -18.62 -4.94
N GLU A 191 -17.08 -17.69 -4.46
CA GLU A 191 -18.37 -17.97 -3.81
C GLU A 191 -19.34 -18.70 -4.76
N THR A 192 -19.32 -18.33 -6.04
CA THR A 192 -20.15 -18.95 -7.09
C THR A 192 -19.58 -20.29 -7.63
N GLY A 193 -18.44 -20.75 -7.10
CA GLY A 193 -17.83 -22.03 -7.49
C GLY A 193 -17.10 -22.02 -8.83
N ARG A 194 -16.86 -20.85 -9.43
CA ARG A 194 -16.07 -20.73 -10.67
C ARG A 194 -14.57 -20.96 -10.43
N ALA A 195 -14.13 -20.81 -9.20
CA ALA A 195 -12.79 -21.13 -8.72
C ALA A 195 -12.90 -21.95 -7.42
N VAL A 196 -11.89 -22.76 -7.10
CA VAL A 196 -11.82 -23.54 -5.85
C VAL A 196 -11.07 -22.82 -4.74
N ALA A 197 -10.23 -21.83 -5.10
CA ALA A 197 -9.46 -21.03 -4.16
C ALA A 197 -9.29 -19.60 -4.68
N PHE A 198 -9.14 -18.65 -3.76
CA PHE A 198 -8.77 -17.26 -4.00
C PHE A 198 -7.41 -16.99 -3.34
N MET A 199 -6.39 -16.64 -4.15
CA MET A 199 -5.07 -16.27 -3.67
C MET A 199 -4.97 -14.77 -3.49
N MET A 200 -4.70 -14.32 -2.25
CA MET A 200 -4.52 -12.90 -1.88
C MET A 200 -3.83 -12.80 -0.51
N ASP A 201 -3.54 -11.59 -0.08
CA ASP A 201 -2.96 -11.31 1.22
C ASP A 201 -3.97 -11.61 2.34
N ASP A 202 -3.52 -12.23 3.42
CA ASP A 202 -4.39 -12.90 4.39
C ASP A 202 -5.41 -11.98 5.06
N ALA A 203 -5.06 -10.74 5.46
CA ALA A 203 -6.04 -9.83 6.05
C ALA A 203 -7.13 -9.40 5.04
N LEU A 204 -6.82 -9.32 3.74
CA LEU A 204 -7.83 -9.08 2.70
C LEU A 204 -8.76 -10.29 2.57
N LEU A 205 -8.24 -11.51 2.66
CA LEU A 205 -9.06 -12.73 2.64
C LEU A 205 -10.00 -12.76 3.86
N TYR A 206 -9.51 -12.45 5.05
CA TYR A 206 -10.37 -12.31 6.24
C TYR A 206 -11.40 -11.19 6.10
N GLY A 207 -11.04 -10.08 5.44
CA GLY A 207 -11.95 -8.99 5.12
C GLY A 207 -13.09 -9.42 4.20
N GLU A 208 -12.81 -10.24 3.18
CA GLU A 208 -13.85 -10.81 2.31
C GLU A 208 -14.74 -11.80 3.06
N ILE A 209 -14.18 -12.64 3.95
CA ILE A 209 -14.96 -13.51 4.83
C ILE A 209 -15.89 -12.70 5.72
N ALA A 210 -15.46 -11.52 6.19
CA ALA A 210 -16.24 -10.65 7.06
C ALA A 210 -17.56 -10.18 6.42
N LYS A 211 -17.63 -10.07 5.10
CA LYS A 211 -18.86 -9.71 4.37
C LYS A 211 -19.59 -10.90 3.76
N ALA A 212 -19.05 -12.11 3.82
CA ALA A 212 -19.68 -13.30 3.30
C ALA A 212 -21.07 -13.56 3.92
N LYS A 213 -21.98 -14.19 3.17
CA LYS A 213 -23.31 -14.58 3.69
C LYS A 213 -23.21 -15.54 4.86
N LYS A 214 -22.25 -16.50 4.76
CA LYS A 214 -21.91 -17.46 5.81
C LYS A 214 -20.39 -17.49 5.98
N ALA A 215 -19.87 -16.65 6.88
CA ALA A 215 -18.45 -16.61 7.17
C ALA A 215 -17.88 -17.96 7.63
N SER A 216 -18.71 -18.77 8.29
CA SER A 216 -18.33 -20.12 8.77
C SER A 216 -17.99 -21.13 7.67
N ASP A 217 -18.40 -20.89 6.42
CA ASP A 217 -18.13 -21.82 5.30
C ASP A 217 -16.72 -21.66 4.73
N TRP A 218 -16.02 -20.59 5.11
CA TRP A 218 -14.73 -20.20 4.53
C TRP A 218 -13.58 -20.39 5.51
N ILE A 219 -12.41 -20.63 4.94
CA ILE A 219 -11.15 -20.76 5.70
C ILE A 219 -10.01 -20.10 4.92
N VAL A 220 -9.10 -19.45 5.65
CA VAL A 220 -7.81 -19.01 5.12
C VAL A 220 -6.78 -20.09 5.45
N VAL A 221 -6.10 -20.59 4.43
CA VAL A 221 -5.17 -21.72 4.51
C VAL A 221 -3.90 -21.45 3.71
N GLY A 222 -2.97 -22.37 3.79
CA GLY A 222 -1.70 -22.36 3.08
C GLY A 222 -0.59 -21.61 3.83
N THR A 223 0.63 -22.02 3.54
CA THR A 223 1.84 -21.34 4.01
C THR A 223 1.97 -20.02 3.28
N ALA A 224 2.29 -18.93 3.98
CA ALA A 224 2.47 -17.62 3.35
C ALA A 224 3.56 -17.69 2.26
N GLN A 225 3.24 -17.27 1.04
CA GLN A 225 4.14 -17.34 -0.11
C GLN A 225 4.97 -16.08 -0.30
N SER A 226 4.63 -15.01 0.39
CA SER A 226 5.39 -13.75 0.37
C SER A 226 5.24 -13.03 1.70
N LYS A 227 6.10 -12.04 1.90
CA LYS A 227 5.95 -10.99 2.91
C LYS A 227 5.78 -9.67 2.18
N GLU A 228 4.66 -9.00 2.44
CA GLU A 228 4.25 -7.81 1.72
C GLU A 228 4.27 -6.60 2.65
N ALA A 229 4.97 -5.53 2.25
CA ALA A 229 4.94 -4.25 2.95
C ALA A 229 3.99 -3.29 2.24
N TYR A 230 2.88 -2.91 2.85
CA TYR A 230 2.00 -1.90 2.27
C TYR A 230 2.51 -0.50 2.59
N GLY A 231 2.47 0.38 1.60
CA GLY A 231 2.77 1.80 1.72
C GLY A 231 1.80 2.64 0.90
N CYS A 232 1.71 3.93 1.22
CA CYS A 232 1.01 4.86 0.35
C CYS A 232 1.85 5.16 -0.88
N MET A 233 1.25 5.13 -2.06
CA MET A 233 1.91 5.53 -3.29
C MET A 233 1.86 7.03 -3.50
N LEU A 234 2.95 7.57 -3.99
CA LEU A 234 3.21 8.97 -4.29
C LEU A 234 3.90 9.06 -5.65
N ARG A 235 3.94 10.25 -6.27
CA ARG A 235 4.83 10.45 -7.43
C ARG A 235 6.29 10.24 -7.03
N LYS A 236 7.04 9.53 -7.87
CA LYS A 236 8.43 9.16 -7.59
C LYS A 236 9.34 10.37 -7.43
N ASP A 237 9.12 11.40 -8.25
CA ASP A 237 10.02 12.55 -8.37
C ASP A 237 9.60 13.72 -7.45
N ASP A 238 8.95 13.41 -6.32
CA ASP A 238 8.51 14.40 -5.33
C ASP A 238 8.97 14.04 -3.90
N PRO A 239 10.29 14.07 -3.63
CA PRO A 239 10.83 13.69 -2.33
C PRO A 239 10.38 14.62 -1.20
N ALA A 240 10.07 15.89 -1.48
CA ALA A 240 9.58 16.83 -0.47
C ALA A 240 8.14 16.46 -0.05
N PHE A 241 7.28 16.08 -0.97
CA PHE A 241 5.94 15.57 -0.64
C PHE A 241 6.04 14.27 0.17
N LYS A 242 6.87 13.33 -0.27
CA LYS A 242 7.13 12.08 0.48
C LYS A 242 7.55 12.38 1.92
N LYS A 243 8.48 13.30 2.13
CA LYS A 243 8.95 13.66 3.47
C LYS A 243 7.82 14.13 4.40
N VAL A 244 6.90 14.94 3.90
CA VAL A 244 5.75 15.41 4.68
C VAL A 244 4.83 14.25 5.05
N VAL A 245 4.51 13.39 4.09
CA VAL A 245 3.69 12.18 4.30
C VAL A 245 4.36 11.24 5.31
N ASP A 246 5.64 10.94 5.14
CA ASP A 246 6.41 10.06 6.03
C ASP A 246 6.48 10.61 7.46
N THR A 247 6.67 11.92 7.60
CA THR A 247 6.68 12.58 8.92
C THR A 247 5.34 12.39 9.64
N ALA A 248 4.22 12.58 8.93
CA ALA A 248 2.89 12.42 9.51
C ALA A 248 2.59 10.97 9.90
N LEU A 249 2.92 10.01 9.03
CA LEU A 249 2.72 8.58 9.31
C LEU A 249 3.62 8.07 10.44
N THR A 250 4.89 8.47 10.44
CA THR A 250 5.83 8.14 11.53
C THR A 250 5.34 8.69 12.86
N LYS A 251 4.85 9.94 12.88
CA LYS A 251 4.27 10.52 14.09
C LYS A 251 3.05 9.73 14.58
N ALA A 252 2.16 9.33 13.69
CA ALA A 252 0.99 8.52 14.07
C ALA A 252 1.41 7.18 14.69
N MET A 253 2.44 6.52 14.16
CA MET A 253 2.98 5.26 14.68
C MET A 253 3.64 5.44 16.05
N THR A 254 4.56 6.40 16.17
CA THR A 254 5.36 6.58 17.40
C THR A 254 4.59 7.23 18.56
N SER A 255 3.46 7.87 18.28
CA SER A 255 2.58 8.45 19.31
C SER A 255 1.53 7.48 19.87
N GLY A 256 1.43 6.26 19.33
CA GLY A 256 0.38 5.30 19.67
C GLY A 256 -0.98 5.58 19.02
N GLU A 257 -1.07 6.56 18.11
CA GLU A 257 -2.30 6.84 17.36
C GLU A 257 -2.60 5.71 16.36
N ALA A 258 -1.56 5.20 15.67
CA ALA A 258 -1.70 4.08 14.75
C ALA A 258 -2.12 2.79 15.46
N ASP A 259 -1.71 2.56 16.73
CA ASP A 259 -2.20 1.43 17.53
C ASP A 259 -3.71 1.49 17.74
N LYS A 260 -4.26 2.68 18.01
CA LYS A 260 -5.72 2.88 18.16
C LYS A 260 -6.46 2.63 16.86
N ILE A 261 -5.92 3.14 15.74
CA ILE A 261 -6.48 2.90 14.40
C ILE A 261 -6.41 1.39 14.09
N TYR A 262 -5.28 0.74 14.38
CA TYR A 262 -5.14 -0.71 14.20
C TYR A 262 -6.20 -1.48 15.02
N ALA A 263 -6.32 -1.19 16.31
CA ALA A 263 -7.28 -1.84 17.18
C ALA A 263 -8.72 -1.66 16.68
N LYS A 264 -9.06 -0.47 16.17
CA LYS A 264 -10.38 -0.20 15.59
C LYS A 264 -10.70 -1.14 14.42
N TRP A 265 -9.74 -1.38 13.51
CA TRP A 265 -9.99 -2.09 12.26
C TRP A 265 -9.72 -3.59 12.32
N PHE A 266 -8.91 -4.06 13.26
CA PHE A 266 -8.50 -5.45 13.33
C PHE A 266 -8.92 -6.18 14.61
N MET A 267 -9.26 -5.44 15.66
CA MET A 267 -9.60 -6.02 16.96
C MET A 267 -11.03 -5.69 17.43
N ASN A 268 -11.77 -4.93 16.65
CA ASN A 268 -13.16 -4.56 16.96
C ASN A 268 -14.09 -4.90 15.79
N PRO A 269 -15.41 -4.93 16.01
CA PRO A 269 -16.39 -5.11 14.94
C PRO A 269 -16.30 -4.00 13.89
N ILE A 270 -16.20 -4.38 12.61
CA ILE A 270 -16.08 -3.46 11.49
C ILE A 270 -17.30 -3.51 10.56
N PRO A 271 -17.66 -2.38 9.88
CA PRO A 271 -18.67 -2.41 8.82
C PRO A 271 -18.26 -3.36 7.68
N PRO A 272 -19.24 -3.89 6.89
CA PRO A 272 -20.68 -3.61 6.99
C PRO A 272 -21.41 -4.48 8.02
N LYS A 273 -20.91 -5.67 8.38
CA LYS A 273 -21.63 -6.68 9.17
C LYS A 273 -21.24 -6.76 10.64
N GLY A 274 -20.34 -5.89 11.10
CA GLY A 274 -19.88 -5.90 12.48
C GLY A 274 -19.02 -7.11 12.86
N LEU A 275 -18.37 -7.79 11.90
CA LEU A 275 -17.46 -8.88 12.21
C LEU A 275 -16.13 -8.33 12.72
N ASN A 276 -15.65 -8.93 13.81
CA ASN A 276 -14.30 -8.69 14.32
C ASN A 276 -13.33 -9.66 13.65
N LEU A 277 -12.28 -9.14 13.02
CA LEU A 277 -11.24 -9.96 12.39
C LEU A 277 -10.38 -10.70 13.43
N ALA A 278 -10.35 -10.21 14.66
CA ALA A 278 -9.58 -10.76 15.78
C ALA A 278 -8.08 -10.98 15.41
N MET A 279 -7.49 -10.02 14.70
CA MET A 279 -6.10 -10.05 14.26
C MET A 279 -5.26 -9.13 15.15
N PRO A 280 -4.56 -9.64 16.18
CA PRO A 280 -3.68 -8.83 17.01
C PRO A 280 -2.46 -8.36 16.18
N LEU A 281 -1.85 -7.25 16.63
CA LEU A 281 -0.58 -6.77 16.05
C LEU A 281 0.45 -7.90 15.98
N SER A 282 0.90 -8.21 14.78
CA SER A 282 2.02 -9.14 14.56
C SER A 282 3.33 -8.54 15.10
N ASP A 283 4.34 -9.38 15.30
CA ASP A 283 5.64 -8.89 15.72
C ASP A 283 6.30 -7.98 14.68
N ASP A 284 6.04 -8.21 13.39
CA ASP A 284 6.45 -7.32 12.32
C ASP A 284 5.80 -5.93 12.44
N MET A 285 4.50 -5.89 12.75
CA MET A 285 3.79 -4.62 12.95
C MET A 285 4.27 -3.88 14.21
N LYS A 286 4.54 -4.59 15.31
CA LYS A 286 5.11 -3.99 16.51
C LYS A 286 6.50 -3.42 16.25
N ALA A 287 7.35 -4.15 15.51
CA ALA A 287 8.67 -3.69 15.11
C ALA A 287 8.57 -2.46 14.19
N LEU A 288 7.65 -2.46 13.23
CA LEU A 288 7.41 -1.34 12.34
C LEU A 288 6.99 -0.08 13.10
N TYR A 289 6.06 -0.18 14.04
CA TYR A 289 5.60 0.98 14.81
C TYR A 289 6.67 1.56 15.74
N LYS A 290 7.57 0.69 16.23
CA LYS A 290 8.72 1.11 17.02
C LYS A 290 9.82 1.78 16.18
N ALA A 291 10.04 1.32 14.96
CA ALA A 291 11.05 1.81 14.04
C ALA A 291 10.50 1.92 12.60
N PRO A 292 9.65 2.96 12.33
CA PRO A 292 9.03 3.14 11.03
C PRO A 292 10.06 3.26 9.91
N ASN A 293 9.81 2.61 8.78
CA ASN A 293 10.69 2.61 7.62
C ASN A 293 9.88 2.33 6.34
N ASP A 294 10.51 2.48 5.18
CA ASP A 294 9.93 2.26 3.85
C ASP A 294 10.62 1.12 3.08
N LYS A 295 11.21 0.16 3.79
CA LYS A 295 11.91 -0.96 3.18
C LYS A 295 10.93 -1.85 2.41
N ALA A 296 11.26 -2.08 1.13
CA ALA A 296 10.59 -3.09 0.33
C ALA A 296 11.01 -4.50 0.78
N PHE A 297 10.08 -5.45 0.71
CA PHE A 297 10.43 -6.87 0.70
C PHE A 297 10.57 -7.34 -0.75
N GLU A 298 11.49 -8.27 -1.00
CA GLU A 298 11.71 -8.92 -2.30
C GLU A 298 10.98 -10.26 -2.40
#